data_339a3751241f127a2aca63d978bbf45e
#
_entry.id   339a3751241f127a2aca63d978bbf45e
#
_cell.length_a   1.000
_cell.length_b   1.000
_cell.length_c   1.000
_cell.angle_alpha   90.00
_cell.angle_beta   90.00
_cell.angle_gamma   90.00
#
_symmetry.space_group_name_H-M   'P 1'
#
loop_
_entity.id
_entity.type
_entity.pdbx_description
1 polymer ?
#
loop_
_entity_poly.entity_id
_entity_poly.type
_entity_poly.pdbx_seq_one_letter_code
_entity_poly.pdbx_strand_id
1 'polypeptide(L)'
;QTEGYSRQQVTQQASNALRVFQTYGCAGAGVETLAIERIRDEFYDGRFWDNNAQLGEYDMKQYYMQQLETYFDDDGKSTGFKTIFDQLMITGMQALLKDPNSATAKSQFVGYAGALTEYFNGMAGNLEKVQKDINQEIKLKVDQINSLAGEIASLNKQINTIELAGTKANELRDRRTLLIDELSKIVDVEVKET
;
A
#
# COMPACT_ATOMS: atom_id res chain seq x y z
N GLN A 1 7.37 22.38 -2.43
CA GLN A 1 8.34 21.34 -2.04
C GLN A 1 8.31 20.25 -3.10
N THR A 2 9.45 19.89 -3.69
CA THR A 2 9.53 18.80 -4.69
C THR A 2 9.46 17.47 -3.94
N GLU A 3 8.55 16.58 -4.33
CA GLU A 3 8.41 15.24 -3.75
C GLU A 3 9.70 14.44 -3.94
N GLY A 4 10.13 13.71 -2.91
CA GLY A 4 11.36 12.92 -2.93
C GLY A 4 12.66 13.70 -2.78
N TYR A 5 12.63 15.05 -2.71
CA TYR A 5 13.84 15.85 -2.56
C TYR A 5 14.39 15.83 -1.13
N SER A 6 15.65 15.44 -0.99
CA SER A 6 16.37 15.46 0.29
C SER A 6 17.17 16.76 0.44
N ARG A 7 17.16 17.34 1.66
CA ARG A 7 18.01 18.49 1.97
C ARG A 7 19.47 18.13 1.75
N GLN A 8 20.22 19.04 1.12
CA GLN A 8 21.64 18.85 0.87
C GLN A 8 22.47 19.78 1.76
N GLN A 9 23.63 19.31 2.18
CA GLN A 9 24.62 20.06 2.93
C GLN A 9 25.91 20.12 2.13
N VAL A 10 26.50 21.30 2.07
CA VAL A 10 27.81 21.53 1.44
C VAL A 10 28.87 21.45 2.52
N THR A 11 29.82 20.52 2.35
CA THR A 11 31.01 20.45 3.20
C THR A 11 32.12 21.28 2.54
N GLN A 12 32.60 22.25 3.27
CA GLN A 12 33.60 23.19 2.77
C GLN A 12 34.85 23.17 3.64
N GLN A 13 36.02 23.36 3.02
CA GLN A 13 37.29 23.50 3.69
C GLN A 13 37.98 24.79 3.24
N ALA A 14 38.68 25.44 4.16
CA ALA A 14 39.54 26.53 3.81
C ALA A 14 40.63 26.08 2.84
N SER A 15 40.69 26.73 1.69
CA SER A 15 41.76 26.45 0.71
C SER A 15 43.13 26.81 1.28
N ASN A 16 44.15 25.98 0.95
CA ASN A 16 45.52 26.25 1.39
C ASN A 16 46.00 27.60 0.88
N ALA A 17 46.39 28.46 1.81
CA ALA A 17 46.96 29.77 1.43
C ALA A 17 48.24 29.55 0.63
N LEU A 18 48.26 30.06 -0.59
CA LEU A 18 49.51 30.16 -1.37
C LEU A 18 50.49 31.07 -0.61
N ARG A 19 51.62 30.51 -0.20
CA ARG A 19 52.72 31.32 0.36
C ARG A 19 53.22 32.29 -0.70
N VAL A 20 52.79 33.52 -0.64
CA VAL A 20 53.40 34.57 -1.40
C VAL A 20 54.60 35.06 -0.63
N PHE A 21 55.81 34.87 -1.19
CA PHE A 21 57.06 35.37 -0.63
C PHE A 21 57.18 36.90 -0.72
N GLN A 22 56.21 37.62 -0.15
CA GLN A 22 56.25 39.07 -0.08
C GLN A 22 56.00 39.53 1.36
N THR A 23 56.53 40.71 1.66
CA THR A 23 56.63 41.31 3.00
C THR A 23 55.33 41.61 3.74
N TYR A 24 54.20 41.32 3.12
CA TYR A 24 52.87 41.71 3.61
C TYR A 24 51.92 40.56 4.05
N GLY A 25 52.44 39.35 4.30
CA GLY A 25 51.66 38.25 4.81
C GLY A 25 51.02 37.38 3.71
N CYS A 26 50.35 36.26 4.16
CA CYS A 26 49.63 35.35 3.25
C CYS A 26 48.20 35.86 3.00
N ALA A 27 47.80 36.03 1.76
CA ALA A 27 46.41 36.23 1.41
C ALA A 27 45.65 34.91 1.55
N GLY A 28 44.45 34.94 2.13
CA GLY A 28 43.56 33.76 2.15
C GLY A 28 43.17 33.34 0.73
N ALA A 29 43.23 32.05 0.43
CA ALA A 29 42.89 31.49 -0.89
C ALA A 29 41.39 31.16 -1.05
N GLY A 30 40.55 31.56 -0.09
CA GLY A 30 39.12 31.29 -0.12
C GLY A 30 38.73 29.95 0.48
N VAL A 31 37.60 29.41 0.05
CA VAL A 31 36.98 28.15 0.53
C VAL A 31 36.79 27.23 -0.66
N GLU A 32 37.16 25.97 -0.48
CA GLU A 32 36.94 24.89 -1.45
C GLU A 32 35.80 24.02 -1.01
N THR A 33 34.90 23.69 -1.92
CA THR A 33 33.81 22.73 -1.66
C THR A 33 34.34 21.31 -1.81
N LEU A 34 34.30 20.54 -0.74
CA LEU A 34 34.77 19.15 -0.73
C LEU A 34 33.70 18.17 -1.18
N ALA A 35 32.48 18.38 -0.68
CA ALA A 35 31.35 17.47 -1.01
C ALA A 35 30.01 18.18 -0.87
N ILE A 36 29.03 17.70 -1.59
CA ILE A 36 27.62 18.02 -1.41
C ILE A 36 26.91 16.71 -1.06
N GLU A 37 26.45 16.60 0.17
CA GLU A 37 25.87 15.37 0.71
C GLU A 37 24.42 15.58 1.10
N ARG A 38 23.60 14.52 0.94
CA ARG A 38 22.21 14.50 1.39
C ARG A 38 22.17 14.33 2.91
N ILE A 39 21.26 15.07 3.56
CA ILE A 39 20.95 14.87 4.97
C ILE A 39 19.78 13.90 5.04
N ARG A 40 20.06 12.61 5.27
CA ARG A 40 19.07 11.56 5.56
C ARG A 40 19.54 10.73 6.74
N ASP A 41 18.58 10.13 7.40
CA ASP A 41 18.80 9.24 8.53
C ASP A 41 18.18 7.88 8.22
N GLU A 42 19.01 6.88 7.96
CA GLU A 42 18.61 5.52 7.57
C GLU A 42 17.69 4.85 8.59
N PHE A 43 17.84 5.21 9.88
CA PHE A 43 16.95 4.68 10.92
C PHE A 43 15.51 5.18 10.76
N TYR A 44 15.35 6.47 10.46
CA TYR A 44 14.00 7.01 10.21
C TYR A 44 13.43 6.54 8.88
N ASP A 45 14.27 6.38 7.85
CA ASP A 45 13.86 5.83 6.56
C ASP A 45 13.35 4.39 6.73
N GLY A 46 14.07 3.52 7.45
CA GLY A 46 13.62 2.17 7.74
C GLY A 46 12.28 2.13 8.48
N ARG A 47 12.13 2.94 9.52
CA ARG A 47 10.85 3.04 10.25
C ARG A 47 9.71 3.57 9.40
N PHE A 48 10.00 4.48 8.48
CA PHE A 48 9.00 4.99 7.54
C PHE A 48 8.51 3.86 6.63
N TRP A 49 9.42 3.04 6.07
CA TRP A 49 9.05 1.93 5.19
C TRP A 49 8.25 0.86 5.93
N ASP A 50 8.65 0.48 7.15
CA ASP A 50 7.89 -0.46 7.99
C ASP A 50 6.46 0.03 8.25
N ASN A 51 6.31 1.30 8.64
CA ASN A 51 4.98 1.89 8.89
C ASN A 51 4.16 2.00 7.59
N ASN A 52 4.81 2.30 6.47
CA ASN A 52 4.17 2.45 5.17
C ASN A 52 3.63 1.12 4.64
N ALA A 53 4.38 0.02 4.86
CA ALA A 53 3.94 -1.33 4.55
C ALA A 53 2.70 -1.72 5.37
N GLN A 54 2.72 -1.45 6.68
CA GLN A 54 1.56 -1.67 7.55
C GLN A 54 0.35 -0.85 7.13
N LEU A 55 0.55 0.43 6.79
CA LEU A 55 -0.51 1.29 6.29
C LEU A 55 -1.14 0.70 5.02
N GLY A 56 -0.32 0.31 4.04
CA GLY A 56 -0.81 -0.30 2.80
C GLY A 56 -1.59 -1.60 3.04
N GLU A 57 -1.14 -2.44 3.97
CA GLU A 57 -1.84 -3.66 4.38
C GLU A 57 -3.22 -3.34 4.98
N TYR A 58 -3.28 -2.39 5.93
CA TYR A 58 -4.54 -2.03 6.58
C TYR A 58 -5.51 -1.33 5.65
N ASP A 59 -5.04 -0.47 4.75
CA ASP A 59 -5.88 0.21 3.75
C ASP A 59 -6.56 -0.82 2.84
N MET A 60 -5.82 -1.82 2.35
CA MET A 60 -6.38 -2.89 1.52
C MET A 60 -7.35 -3.79 2.30
N LYS A 61 -7.03 -4.15 3.54
CA LYS A 61 -7.93 -4.89 4.42
C LYS A 61 -9.22 -4.10 4.66
N GLN A 62 -9.13 -2.83 4.98
CA GLN A 62 -10.29 -1.97 5.20
C GLN A 62 -11.16 -1.89 3.94
N TYR A 63 -10.56 -1.69 2.77
CA TYR A 63 -11.28 -1.61 1.51
C TYR A 63 -12.11 -2.87 1.23
N TYR A 64 -11.49 -4.06 1.33
CA TYR A 64 -12.21 -5.30 1.08
C TYR A 64 -13.20 -5.66 2.19
N MET A 65 -12.91 -5.33 3.45
CA MET A 65 -13.87 -5.52 4.54
C MET A 65 -15.11 -4.66 4.35
N GLN A 66 -14.97 -3.40 3.91
CA GLN A 66 -16.12 -2.55 3.58
C GLN A 66 -16.95 -3.10 2.42
N GLN A 67 -16.30 -3.67 1.38
CA GLN A 67 -17.03 -4.34 0.31
C GLN A 67 -17.80 -5.56 0.82
N LEU A 68 -17.18 -6.38 1.66
CA LEU A 68 -17.84 -7.54 2.26
C LEU A 68 -19.02 -7.11 3.14
N GLU A 69 -18.85 -6.05 3.94
CA GLU A 69 -19.91 -5.52 4.80
C GLU A 69 -21.17 -5.18 4.00
N THR A 70 -21.04 -4.61 2.80
CA THR A 70 -22.20 -4.28 1.95
C THR A 70 -23.01 -5.51 1.52
N TYR A 71 -22.40 -6.69 1.47
CA TYR A 71 -23.10 -7.95 1.15
C TYR A 71 -23.76 -8.58 2.38
N PHE A 72 -23.29 -8.26 3.59
CA PHE A 72 -23.84 -8.76 4.85
C PHE A 72 -24.72 -7.73 5.56
N ASP A 73 -24.89 -6.53 4.97
CA ASP A 73 -25.73 -5.49 5.56
C ASP A 73 -27.18 -5.95 5.65
N ASP A 74 -27.67 -6.06 6.86
CA ASP A 74 -29.05 -6.43 7.23
C ASP A 74 -29.65 -5.30 8.05
N ASP A 75 -29.96 -4.18 7.37
CA ASP A 75 -30.54 -2.98 7.99
C ASP A 75 -31.99 -3.18 8.49
N GLY A 76 -32.53 -4.38 8.35
CA GLY A 76 -33.92 -4.72 8.70
C GLY A 76 -34.97 -4.06 7.80
N LYS A 77 -34.56 -3.31 6.79
CA LYS A 77 -35.46 -2.66 5.80
C LYS A 77 -35.42 -3.34 4.44
N SER A 78 -34.36 -4.04 4.15
CA SER A 78 -34.18 -4.82 2.92
C SER A 78 -34.44 -6.31 3.17
N THR A 79 -34.44 -7.12 2.13
CA THR A 79 -34.55 -8.58 2.19
C THR A 79 -33.23 -9.24 2.66
N GLY A 80 -32.73 -8.80 3.83
CA GLY A 80 -31.53 -9.36 4.45
C GLY A 80 -31.75 -10.76 5.05
N PHE A 81 -30.67 -11.38 5.49
CA PHE A 81 -30.69 -12.73 6.07
C PHE A 81 -31.71 -12.87 7.20
N LYS A 82 -31.74 -11.90 8.13
CA LYS A 82 -32.65 -11.94 9.29
C LYS A 82 -34.10 -12.01 8.85
N THR A 83 -34.51 -11.15 7.91
CA THR A 83 -35.88 -11.11 7.42
C THR A 83 -36.28 -12.43 6.74
N ILE A 84 -35.42 -12.97 5.88
CA ILE A 84 -35.67 -14.24 5.16
C ILE A 84 -35.72 -15.40 6.16
N PHE A 85 -34.80 -15.43 7.12
CA PHE A 85 -34.74 -16.45 8.16
C PHE A 85 -35.97 -16.41 9.07
N ASP A 86 -36.39 -15.21 9.52
CA ASP A 86 -37.58 -15.03 10.35
C ASP A 86 -38.86 -15.45 9.60
N GLN A 87 -38.95 -15.17 8.29
CA GLN A 87 -40.06 -15.64 7.46
C GLN A 87 -40.13 -17.17 7.40
N LEU A 88 -39.01 -17.87 7.24
CA LEU A 88 -38.97 -19.31 7.22
C LEU A 88 -39.23 -19.90 8.60
N MET A 89 -38.42 -19.49 9.60
CA MET A 89 -38.39 -20.19 10.90
C MET A 89 -39.52 -19.76 11.83
N ILE A 90 -39.99 -18.51 11.74
CA ILE A 90 -41.07 -18.02 12.58
C ILE A 90 -42.41 -18.11 11.82
N THR A 91 -42.54 -17.35 10.70
CA THR A 91 -43.82 -17.22 10.01
C THR A 91 -44.24 -18.56 9.37
N GLY A 92 -43.34 -19.21 8.65
CA GLY A 92 -43.63 -20.44 7.93
C GLY A 92 -43.86 -21.61 8.86
N MET A 93 -43.03 -21.77 9.91
CA MET A 93 -43.21 -22.82 10.90
C MET A 93 -44.49 -22.65 11.74
N GLN A 94 -44.81 -21.40 12.15
CA GLN A 94 -46.04 -21.14 12.89
C GLN A 94 -47.29 -21.46 12.05
N ALA A 95 -47.28 -21.15 10.76
CA ALA A 95 -48.38 -21.47 9.85
C ALA A 95 -48.59 -22.98 9.72
N LEU A 96 -47.48 -23.76 9.61
CA LEU A 96 -47.53 -25.23 9.58
C LEU A 96 -48.00 -25.83 10.91
N LEU A 97 -47.55 -25.29 12.04
CA LEU A 97 -48.00 -25.76 13.37
C LEU A 97 -49.49 -25.53 13.60
N LYS A 98 -50.04 -24.42 13.09
CA LYS A 98 -51.44 -24.07 13.21
C LYS A 98 -52.34 -24.96 12.37
N ASP A 99 -51.94 -25.30 11.15
CA ASP A 99 -52.66 -26.21 10.25
C ASP A 99 -51.68 -27.04 9.42
N PRO A 100 -51.26 -28.22 9.93
CA PRO A 100 -50.30 -29.09 9.24
C PRO A 100 -50.82 -29.67 7.90
N ASN A 101 -52.12 -29.69 7.68
CA ASN A 101 -52.73 -30.21 6.47
C ASN A 101 -52.98 -29.16 5.40
N SER A 102 -52.82 -27.87 5.70
CA SER A 102 -53.02 -26.79 4.74
C SER A 102 -51.99 -26.84 3.62
N ALA A 103 -52.45 -27.01 2.40
CA ALA A 103 -51.65 -26.96 1.18
C ALA A 103 -50.98 -25.59 1.01
N THR A 104 -51.69 -24.52 1.43
CA THR A 104 -51.19 -23.13 1.36
C THR A 104 -50.03 -22.94 2.32
N ALA A 105 -50.14 -23.38 3.57
CA ALA A 105 -49.03 -23.29 4.56
C ALA A 105 -47.79 -24.05 4.11
N LYS A 106 -47.96 -25.24 3.54
CA LYS A 106 -46.86 -26.04 2.96
C LYS A 106 -46.18 -25.32 1.80
N SER A 107 -46.97 -24.77 0.88
CA SER A 107 -46.45 -24.03 -0.27
C SER A 107 -45.70 -22.74 0.15
N GLN A 108 -46.23 -22.02 1.15
CA GLN A 108 -45.54 -20.86 1.72
C GLN A 108 -44.19 -21.23 2.37
N PHE A 109 -44.16 -22.32 3.18
CA PHE A 109 -42.93 -22.78 3.80
C PHE A 109 -41.85 -23.14 2.76
N VAL A 110 -42.24 -23.86 1.71
CA VAL A 110 -41.34 -24.20 0.60
C VAL A 110 -40.85 -22.92 -0.10
N GLY A 111 -41.74 -21.93 -0.30
CA GLY A 111 -41.36 -20.62 -0.87
C GLY A 111 -40.32 -19.88 -0.02
N TYR A 112 -40.50 -19.85 1.29
CA TYR A 112 -39.52 -19.25 2.19
C TYR A 112 -38.17 -20.00 2.22
N ALA A 113 -38.21 -21.32 2.16
CA ALA A 113 -36.99 -22.15 2.04
C ALA A 113 -36.27 -21.88 0.70
N GLY A 114 -37.03 -21.72 -0.39
CA GLY A 114 -36.52 -21.30 -1.68
C GLY A 114 -35.81 -19.93 -1.61
N ALA A 115 -36.47 -18.93 -1.01
CA ALA A 115 -35.89 -17.59 -0.83
C ALA A 115 -34.57 -17.62 -0.01
N LEU A 116 -34.49 -18.45 1.05
CA LEU A 116 -33.26 -18.61 1.81
C LEU A 116 -32.16 -19.24 0.96
N THR A 117 -32.48 -20.23 0.14
CA THR A 117 -31.53 -20.86 -0.77
C THR A 117 -31.01 -19.88 -1.83
N GLU A 118 -31.89 -19.08 -2.43
CA GLU A 118 -31.52 -18.03 -3.38
C GLU A 118 -30.62 -16.97 -2.74
N TYR A 119 -30.90 -16.58 -1.49
CA TYR A 119 -30.06 -15.65 -0.74
C TYR A 119 -28.64 -16.20 -0.58
N PHE A 120 -28.47 -17.44 -0.14
CA PHE A 120 -27.14 -18.03 0.00
C PHE A 120 -26.40 -18.21 -1.33
N ASN A 121 -27.11 -18.61 -2.39
CA ASN A 121 -26.51 -18.70 -3.73
C ASN A 121 -26.06 -17.32 -4.24
N GLY A 122 -26.86 -16.30 -4.04
CA GLY A 122 -26.50 -14.92 -4.37
C GLY A 122 -25.27 -14.44 -3.60
N MET A 123 -25.23 -14.71 -2.29
CA MET A 123 -24.09 -14.40 -1.43
C MET A 123 -22.81 -15.13 -1.89
N ALA A 124 -22.88 -16.42 -2.16
CA ALA A 124 -21.76 -17.19 -2.67
C ALA A 124 -21.22 -16.60 -3.98
N GLY A 125 -22.11 -16.25 -4.92
CA GLY A 125 -21.73 -15.60 -6.17
C GLY A 125 -21.05 -14.25 -5.97
N ASN A 126 -21.49 -13.46 -4.98
CA ASN A 126 -20.85 -12.18 -4.65
C ASN A 126 -19.45 -12.38 -4.04
N LEU A 127 -19.30 -13.33 -3.13
CA LEU A 127 -18.00 -13.68 -2.54
C LEU A 127 -17.01 -14.20 -3.59
N GLU A 128 -17.47 -15.01 -4.55
CA GLU A 128 -16.63 -15.44 -5.68
C GLU A 128 -16.17 -14.29 -6.55
N LYS A 129 -17.00 -13.26 -6.76
CA LYS A 129 -16.60 -12.03 -7.49
C LYS A 129 -15.51 -11.29 -6.72
N VAL A 130 -15.70 -11.05 -5.41
CA VAL A 130 -14.67 -10.40 -4.57
C VAL A 130 -13.36 -11.18 -4.62
N GLN A 131 -13.40 -12.50 -4.55
CA GLN A 131 -12.20 -13.33 -4.68
C GLN A 131 -11.49 -13.15 -6.03
N LYS A 132 -12.23 -13.07 -7.12
CA LYS A 132 -11.67 -12.82 -8.46
C LYS A 132 -11.05 -11.42 -8.54
N ASP A 133 -11.71 -10.41 -7.98
CA ASP A 133 -11.23 -9.03 -7.96
C ASP A 133 -9.93 -8.93 -7.14
N ILE A 134 -9.87 -9.57 -5.98
CA ILE A 134 -8.64 -9.67 -5.15
C ILE A 134 -7.51 -10.33 -5.93
N ASN A 135 -7.76 -11.44 -6.61
CA ASN A 135 -6.73 -12.13 -7.40
C ASN A 135 -6.21 -11.27 -8.56
N GLN A 136 -7.07 -10.48 -9.18
CA GLN A 136 -6.67 -9.53 -10.21
C GLN A 136 -5.85 -8.39 -9.63
N GLU A 137 -6.25 -7.84 -8.48
CA GLU A 137 -5.50 -6.79 -7.78
C GLU A 137 -4.10 -7.29 -7.37
N ILE A 138 -4.00 -8.50 -6.84
CA ILE A 138 -2.70 -9.13 -6.50
C ILE A 138 -1.80 -9.16 -7.75
N LYS A 139 -2.33 -9.57 -8.90
CA LYS A 139 -1.56 -9.60 -10.15
C LYS A 139 -1.05 -8.21 -10.53
N LEU A 140 -1.90 -7.19 -10.46
CA LEU A 140 -1.51 -5.81 -10.75
C LEU A 140 -0.42 -5.31 -9.78
N LYS A 141 -0.52 -5.66 -8.49
CA LYS A 141 0.51 -5.31 -7.50
C LYS A 141 1.84 -6.02 -7.77
N VAL A 142 1.82 -7.29 -8.18
CA VAL A 142 3.05 -8.00 -8.58
C VAL A 142 3.69 -7.35 -9.80
N ASP A 143 2.91 -6.97 -10.81
CA ASP A 143 3.42 -6.27 -11.98
C ASP A 143 4.03 -4.90 -11.60
N GLN A 144 3.39 -4.17 -10.69
CA GLN A 144 3.90 -2.90 -10.15
C GLN A 144 5.22 -3.09 -9.38
N ILE A 145 5.31 -4.11 -8.51
CA ILE A 145 6.56 -4.47 -7.79
C ILE A 145 7.69 -4.73 -8.77
N ASN A 146 7.43 -5.54 -9.81
CA ASN A 146 8.44 -5.87 -10.82
C ASN A 146 8.92 -4.63 -11.59
N SER A 147 8.01 -3.71 -11.93
CA SER A 147 8.36 -2.44 -12.59
C SER A 147 9.25 -1.58 -11.69
N LEU A 148 8.83 -1.34 -10.45
CA LEU A 148 9.59 -0.55 -9.47
C LEU A 148 10.97 -1.16 -9.20
N ALA A 149 11.06 -2.48 -9.02
CA ALA A 149 12.32 -3.18 -8.83
C ALA A 149 13.26 -3.02 -10.03
N GLY A 150 12.73 -3.08 -11.25
CA GLY A 150 13.48 -2.84 -12.49
C GLY A 150 14.04 -1.43 -12.59
N GLU A 151 13.22 -0.43 -12.22
CA GLU A 151 13.64 0.98 -12.21
C GLU A 151 14.71 1.23 -11.12
N ILE A 152 14.53 0.70 -9.91
CA ILE A 152 15.51 0.78 -8.82
C ILE A 152 16.84 0.14 -9.25
N ALA A 153 16.81 -1.04 -9.88
CA ALA A 153 18.00 -1.70 -10.38
C ALA A 153 18.74 -0.88 -11.47
N SER A 154 17.98 -0.19 -12.34
CA SER A 154 18.55 0.72 -13.34
C SER A 154 19.21 1.93 -12.68
N LEU A 155 18.54 2.55 -11.68
CA LEU A 155 19.10 3.67 -10.93
C LEU A 155 20.35 3.27 -10.15
N ASN A 156 20.39 2.08 -9.54
CA ASN A 156 21.57 1.58 -8.85
C ASN A 156 22.79 1.49 -9.78
N LYS A 157 22.61 1.03 -11.02
CA LYS A 157 23.68 1.00 -12.03
C LYS A 157 24.16 2.41 -12.37
N GLN A 158 23.26 3.36 -12.57
CA GLN A 158 23.59 4.75 -12.89
C GLN A 158 24.34 5.43 -11.74
N ILE A 159 23.84 5.27 -10.49
CA ILE A 159 24.48 5.78 -9.29
C ILE A 159 25.92 5.24 -9.19
N ASN A 160 26.08 3.92 -9.30
CA ASN A 160 27.41 3.30 -9.24
C ASN A 160 28.35 3.85 -10.31
N THR A 161 27.87 4.04 -11.54
CA THR A 161 28.70 4.57 -12.64
C THR A 161 29.17 6.01 -12.35
N ILE A 162 28.30 6.86 -11.80
CA ILE A 162 28.64 8.26 -11.48
C ILE A 162 29.56 8.32 -10.26
N GLU A 163 29.29 7.52 -9.24
CA GLU A 163 30.02 7.57 -7.98
C GLU A 163 31.42 6.94 -8.07
N LEU A 164 31.64 6.02 -9.00
CA LEU A 164 32.99 5.56 -9.37
C LEU A 164 33.87 6.68 -9.94
N ALA A 165 33.29 7.74 -10.48
CA ALA A 165 34.00 8.94 -10.93
C ALA A 165 34.29 9.93 -9.79
N GLY A 166 33.91 9.64 -8.55
CA GLY A 166 34.18 10.47 -7.37
C GLY A 166 33.13 11.53 -7.07
N THR A 167 31.99 11.55 -7.78
CA THR A 167 30.89 12.52 -7.56
C THR A 167 29.69 11.82 -6.92
N LYS A 168 29.04 12.43 -5.93
CA LYS A 168 27.81 11.88 -5.35
C LYS A 168 26.61 12.14 -6.27
N ALA A 169 25.86 11.08 -6.59
CA ALA A 169 24.70 11.11 -7.47
C ALA A 169 23.39 11.44 -6.69
N ASN A 170 23.35 12.61 -5.99
CA ASN A 170 22.29 12.94 -5.05
C ASN A 170 20.87 12.89 -5.66
N GLU A 171 20.68 13.41 -6.87
CA GLU A 171 19.37 13.41 -7.54
C GLU A 171 18.89 11.99 -7.88
N LEU A 172 19.80 11.12 -8.36
CA LEU A 172 19.46 9.73 -8.65
C LEU A 172 19.18 8.93 -7.38
N ARG A 173 19.92 9.23 -6.30
CA ARG A 173 19.64 8.65 -4.99
C ARG A 173 18.30 9.11 -4.44
N ASP A 174 17.92 10.37 -4.63
CA ASP A 174 16.60 10.89 -4.24
C ASP A 174 15.49 10.18 -5.01
N ARG A 175 15.65 10.05 -6.33
CA ARG A 175 14.70 9.33 -7.18
C ARG A 175 14.59 7.85 -6.79
N ARG A 176 15.71 7.19 -6.50
CA ARG A 176 15.72 5.79 -6.02
C ARG A 176 14.95 5.66 -4.70
N THR A 177 15.17 6.58 -3.78
CA THR A 177 14.47 6.56 -2.49
C THR A 177 12.97 6.74 -2.66
N LEU A 178 12.52 7.63 -3.55
CA LEU A 178 11.10 7.80 -3.86
C LEU A 178 10.47 6.51 -4.38
N LEU A 179 11.17 5.77 -5.27
CA LEU A 179 10.68 4.47 -5.75
C LEU A 179 10.63 3.41 -4.63
N ILE A 180 11.56 3.46 -3.68
CA ILE A 180 11.53 2.58 -2.50
C ILE A 180 10.36 2.96 -1.59
N ASP A 181 10.08 4.25 -1.40
CA ASP A 181 8.92 4.74 -0.65
C ASP A 181 7.60 4.25 -1.29
N GLU A 182 7.51 4.25 -2.62
CA GLU A 182 6.36 3.69 -3.34
C GLU A 182 6.27 2.16 -3.20
N LEU A 183 7.39 1.46 -3.30
CA LEU A 183 7.46 0.01 -3.15
C LEU A 183 7.05 -0.43 -1.74
N SER A 184 7.47 0.32 -0.72
CA SER A 184 7.17 0.04 0.69
C SER A 184 5.68 0.10 1.02
N LYS A 185 4.85 0.79 0.22
CA LYS A 185 3.37 0.76 0.35
C LYS A 185 2.75 -0.55 -0.10
N ILE A 186 3.47 -1.37 -0.85
CA ILE A 186 2.95 -2.59 -1.46
C ILE A 186 3.49 -3.83 -0.75
N VAL A 187 4.77 -3.77 -0.35
CA VAL A 187 5.50 -4.89 0.23
C VAL A 187 6.49 -4.36 1.26
N ASP A 188 6.76 -5.17 2.27
CA ASP A 188 7.83 -4.89 3.24
C ASP A 188 9.19 -4.89 2.55
N VAL A 189 10.02 -3.87 2.84
CA VAL A 189 11.31 -3.65 2.20
C VAL A 189 12.42 -3.49 3.24
N GLU A 190 13.54 -4.18 3.02
CA GLU A 190 14.78 -3.97 3.75
C GLU A 190 15.83 -3.40 2.80
N VAL A 191 16.39 -2.24 3.12
CA VAL A 191 17.38 -1.56 2.28
C VAL A 191 18.73 -1.58 2.99
N LYS A 192 19.76 -2.07 2.29
CA LYS A 192 21.16 -2.03 2.73
C LYS A 192 21.98 -1.29 1.67
N GLU A 193 22.58 -0.20 2.04
CA GLU A 193 23.56 0.48 1.18
C GLU A 193 24.94 -0.20 1.35
N THR A 194 25.54 -0.59 0.23
CA THR A 194 26.87 -1.23 0.17
C THR A 194 27.87 -0.30 -0.49
#